data_4448e0021bd488e39be5b1019eb653f9
#
_entry.id   4448e0021bd488e39be5b1019eb653f9
#
_cell.length_a   1.000
_cell.length_b   1.000
_cell.length_c   1.000
_cell.angle_alpha   90.00
_cell.angle_beta   90.00
_cell.angle_gamma   90.00
#
_symmetry.space_group_name_H-M   'P 1'
#
loop_
_entity.id
_entity.type
_entity.pdbx_description
1 polymer ?
#
loop_
_entity_poly.entity_id
_entity_poly.type
_entity_poly.pdbx_seq_one_letter_code
_entity_poly.pdbx_strand_id
1 'polypeptide(L)'
;GLPNVGKSTLFNALTSASIDAENFPFCTIEPNLGVVPVPDDRLNFISSIVNPLSTIPTTTEFVDIAGLVKGASKGEGLGNQFLSHIRETQAIIHVVRCFEDKNITHVHEEIDPIVDLEVVETELLLADIEIVSKAKDKLERVAKSGDKKASEQVERLQTLEKEMSQGVLGRDSSMSMNKDKFFRDLHLITMKPCLYIANIGEPQISNPLL
;
A
#
# COMPACT_ATOMS: atom_id res chain seq x y z
N GLY A 1 5.16 1.29 -6.06
CA GLY A 1 5.83 2.10 -7.12
C GLY A 1 6.29 1.25 -8.29
N LEU A 2 6.75 1.92 -9.37
CA LEU A 2 7.29 1.28 -10.57
C LEU A 2 8.55 0.44 -10.27
N PRO A 3 9.03 -0.41 -11.21
CA PRO A 3 10.34 -1.05 -11.11
C PRO A 3 11.49 -0.04 -11.02
N ASN A 4 12.59 -0.43 -10.37
CA ASN A 4 13.84 0.33 -10.29
C ASN A 4 13.75 1.73 -9.64
N VAL A 5 12.73 1.97 -8.80
CA VAL A 5 12.58 3.22 -8.04
C VAL A 5 13.26 3.22 -6.67
N GLY A 6 13.92 2.10 -6.29
CA GLY A 6 14.63 1.98 -5.02
C GLY A 6 13.86 1.30 -3.88
N LYS A 7 12.77 0.57 -4.16
CA LYS A 7 11.97 -0.13 -3.13
C LYS A 7 12.79 -1.11 -2.30
N SER A 8 13.45 -2.06 -2.95
CA SER A 8 14.25 -3.07 -2.27
C SER A 8 15.47 -2.46 -1.56
N THR A 9 16.02 -1.36 -2.09
CA THR A 9 17.10 -0.61 -1.42
C THR A 9 16.61 -0.02 -0.11
N LEU A 10 15.43 0.62 -0.12
CA LEU A 10 14.80 1.16 1.08
C LEU A 10 14.45 0.04 2.07
N PHE A 11 13.87 -1.05 1.59
CA PHE A 11 13.53 -2.23 2.40
C PHE A 11 14.79 -2.78 3.09
N ASN A 12 15.87 -3.00 2.34
CA ASN A 12 17.13 -3.50 2.89
C ASN A 12 17.73 -2.52 3.91
N ALA A 13 17.66 -1.21 3.66
CA ALA A 13 18.15 -0.22 4.61
C ALA A 13 17.37 -0.25 5.93
N LEU A 14 16.05 -0.38 5.88
CA LEU A 14 15.19 -0.47 7.06
C LEU A 14 15.41 -1.77 7.84
N THR A 15 15.53 -2.90 7.13
CA THR A 15 15.67 -4.23 7.76
C THR A 15 17.08 -4.53 8.20
N SER A 16 18.12 -4.04 7.48
CA SER A 16 19.52 -4.22 7.88
C SER A 16 19.88 -3.43 9.14
N ALA A 17 19.23 -2.30 9.37
CA ALA A 17 19.37 -1.54 10.62
C ALA A 17 18.78 -2.28 11.84
N SER A 18 18.07 -3.39 11.61
CA SER A 18 17.31 -4.16 12.62
C SER A 18 17.92 -5.55 12.84
N ILE A 19 19.27 -5.66 12.82
CA ILE A 19 20.02 -6.93 12.98
C ILE A 19 19.59 -7.71 14.23
N ASP A 20 19.05 -7.05 15.24
CA ASP A 20 18.48 -7.68 16.44
C ASP A 20 17.07 -8.24 16.28
N ALA A 21 16.46 -8.10 15.09
CA ALA A 21 15.08 -8.54 14.84
C ALA A 21 14.92 -10.08 14.92
N GLU A 22 15.97 -10.85 14.71
CA GLU A 22 15.98 -12.31 14.86
C GLU A 22 15.67 -12.77 16.29
N ASN A 23 15.82 -11.89 17.28
CA ASN A 23 15.57 -12.18 18.69
C ASN A 23 14.14 -11.86 19.14
N PHE A 24 13.26 -11.33 18.26
CA PHE A 24 11.87 -11.08 18.64
C PHE A 24 11.05 -12.37 18.60
N PRO A 25 10.29 -12.67 19.67
CA PRO A 25 9.38 -13.81 19.69
C PRO A 25 8.35 -13.68 18.56
N PHE A 26 8.12 -14.78 17.82
CA PHE A 26 7.12 -14.89 16.74
C PHE A 26 7.51 -14.27 15.37
N CYS A 27 8.77 -13.93 15.13
CA CYS A 27 9.21 -13.56 13.77
C CYS A 27 9.32 -14.81 12.89
N THR A 28 8.51 -14.87 11.84
CA THR A 28 8.69 -15.83 10.74
C THR A 28 9.62 -15.23 9.71
N ILE A 29 10.71 -15.91 9.36
CA ILE A 29 11.63 -15.47 8.31
C ILE A 29 11.04 -15.92 6.97
N GLU A 30 10.27 -15.04 6.34
CA GLU A 30 9.79 -15.25 4.97
C GLU A 30 10.58 -14.37 4.00
N PRO A 31 10.87 -14.85 2.78
CA PRO A 31 11.50 -14.02 1.76
C PRO A 31 10.64 -12.76 1.52
N ASN A 32 11.27 -11.59 1.50
CA ASN A 32 10.64 -10.29 1.31
C ASN A 32 9.78 -9.77 2.48
N LEU A 33 9.82 -10.40 3.66
CA LEU A 33 9.22 -9.89 4.89
C LEU A 33 10.33 -9.39 5.82
N GLY A 34 10.22 -8.16 6.29
CA GLY A 34 11.15 -7.55 7.25
C GLY A 34 10.40 -7.05 8.47
N VAL A 35 10.87 -7.41 9.66
CA VAL A 35 10.31 -6.93 10.93
C VAL A 35 11.25 -5.87 11.49
N VAL A 36 10.69 -4.68 11.76
CA VAL A 36 11.46 -3.51 12.24
C VAL A 36 10.87 -3.03 13.56
N PRO A 37 11.67 -2.88 14.62
CA PRO A 37 11.19 -2.30 15.86
C PRO A 37 10.83 -0.82 15.66
N VAL A 38 9.74 -0.39 16.29
CA VAL A 38 9.31 1.00 16.29
C VAL A 38 10.06 1.74 17.40
N PRO A 39 10.90 2.74 17.09
CA PRO A 39 11.54 3.57 18.11
C PRO A 39 10.50 4.34 18.92
N ASP A 40 10.56 4.24 20.24
CA ASP A 40 9.67 4.97 21.15
C ASP A 40 10.42 5.38 22.42
N ASP A 41 10.75 6.67 22.52
CA ASP A 41 11.47 7.24 23.67
C ASP A 41 10.68 7.09 24.97
N ARG A 42 9.36 7.02 24.92
CA ARG A 42 8.50 6.80 26.10
C ARG A 42 8.75 5.42 26.70
N LEU A 43 8.98 4.41 25.85
CA LEU A 43 9.31 3.05 26.30
C LEU A 43 10.64 3.04 27.05
N ASN A 44 11.65 3.70 26.52
CA ASN A 44 12.97 3.83 27.14
C ASN A 44 12.87 4.58 28.48
N PHE A 45 12.10 5.65 28.52
CA PHE A 45 11.88 6.43 29.75
C PHE A 45 11.19 5.60 30.83
N ILE A 46 10.11 4.89 30.50
CA ILE A 46 9.38 4.03 31.45
C ILE A 46 10.31 2.90 31.94
N SER A 47 11.07 2.27 31.06
CA SER A 47 12.02 1.22 31.41
C SER A 47 13.08 1.70 32.41
N SER A 48 13.54 2.93 32.27
CA SER A 48 14.53 3.51 33.21
C SER A 48 13.97 3.70 34.63
N ILE A 49 12.66 3.87 34.76
CA ILE A 49 11.99 4.03 36.07
C ILE A 49 11.68 2.66 36.69
N VAL A 50 11.15 1.73 35.89
CA VAL A 50 10.63 0.44 36.38
C VAL A 50 11.74 -0.61 36.53
N ASN A 51 12.88 -0.46 35.83
CA ASN A 51 13.97 -1.42 35.74
C ASN A 51 13.48 -2.86 35.47
N PRO A 52 12.77 -3.09 34.34
CA PRO A 52 12.23 -4.41 34.01
C PRO A 52 13.34 -5.40 33.65
N LEU A 53 13.04 -6.70 33.73
CA LEU A 53 13.96 -7.76 33.29
C LEU A 53 14.19 -7.73 31.76
N SER A 54 13.21 -7.24 30.99
CA SER A 54 13.26 -7.17 29.54
C SER A 54 12.35 -6.03 29.05
N THR A 55 12.79 -5.32 28.02
CA THR A 55 12.00 -4.28 27.34
C THR A 55 11.81 -4.70 25.89
N ILE A 56 10.56 -4.90 25.48
CA ILE A 56 10.21 -5.37 24.12
C ILE A 56 9.47 -4.24 23.41
N PRO A 57 10.05 -3.63 22.37
CA PRO A 57 9.37 -2.62 21.57
C PRO A 57 8.26 -3.25 20.71
N THR A 58 7.32 -2.41 20.29
CA THR A 58 6.39 -2.76 19.21
C THR A 58 7.15 -2.91 17.90
N THR A 59 6.70 -3.78 17.01
CA THR A 59 7.30 -4.00 15.70
C THR A 59 6.32 -3.65 14.58
N THR A 60 6.87 -3.29 13.42
CA THR A 60 6.15 -3.12 12.17
C THR A 60 6.73 -4.08 11.14
N GLU A 61 5.85 -4.77 10.43
CA GLU A 61 6.22 -5.67 9.35
C GLU A 61 6.23 -4.91 8.02
N PHE A 62 7.34 -5.00 7.29
CA PHE A 62 7.48 -4.48 5.93
C PHE A 62 7.52 -5.65 4.95
N VAL A 63 6.81 -5.50 3.84
CA VAL A 63 6.82 -6.46 2.73
C VAL A 63 7.39 -5.78 1.50
N ASP A 64 8.51 -6.29 0.97
CA ASP A 64 9.02 -5.82 -0.32
C ASP A 64 8.24 -6.46 -1.44
N ILE A 65 7.45 -5.64 -2.13
CA ILE A 65 6.61 -6.06 -3.24
C ILE A 65 7.23 -5.54 -4.54
N ALA A 66 7.34 -6.42 -5.54
CA ALA A 66 7.89 -6.10 -6.86
C ALA A 66 7.24 -4.85 -7.49
N GLY A 67 7.90 -4.22 -8.47
CA GLY A 67 7.37 -3.03 -9.12
C GLY A 67 6.10 -3.31 -9.94
N LEU A 68 5.10 -2.46 -9.79
CA LEU A 68 3.88 -2.49 -10.59
C LEU A 68 4.17 -1.91 -11.97
N VAL A 69 3.76 -2.60 -13.01
CA VAL A 69 3.84 -2.11 -14.39
C VAL A 69 2.45 -1.95 -14.97
N LYS A 70 2.33 -1.10 -15.99
CA LYS A 70 1.06 -0.88 -16.70
C LYS A 70 0.50 -2.19 -17.23
N GLY A 71 -0.81 -2.42 -17.01
CA GLY A 71 -1.51 -3.63 -17.42
C GLY A 71 -1.49 -4.77 -16.39
N ALA A 72 -0.92 -4.55 -15.21
CA ALA A 72 -0.89 -5.57 -14.15
C ALA A 72 -2.29 -5.95 -13.65
N SER A 73 -3.24 -5.02 -13.69
CA SER A 73 -4.64 -5.26 -13.34
C SER A 73 -5.38 -6.18 -14.31
N LYS A 74 -4.93 -6.25 -15.58
CA LYS A 74 -5.54 -7.07 -16.65
C LYS A 74 -4.79 -8.38 -16.89
N GLY A 75 -3.64 -8.60 -16.23
CA GLY A 75 -2.78 -9.75 -16.44
C GLY A 75 -3.30 -11.02 -15.76
N GLU A 76 -3.40 -12.11 -16.52
CA GLU A 76 -3.57 -13.44 -15.95
C GLU A 76 -2.25 -13.87 -15.25
N GLY A 77 -2.33 -14.33 -13.99
CA GLY A 77 -1.20 -14.91 -13.28
C GLY A 77 -0.45 -13.95 -12.36
N LEU A 78 0.75 -13.51 -12.74
CA LEU A 78 1.66 -12.75 -11.85
C LEU A 78 1.10 -11.41 -11.35
N GLY A 79 0.30 -10.70 -12.16
CA GLY A 79 -0.33 -9.44 -11.75
C GLY A 79 -1.34 -9.62 -10.61
N ASN A 80 -2.14 -10.68 -10.66
CA ASN A 80 -3.13 -10.98 -9.62
C ASN A 80 -2.48 -11.42 -8.31
N GLN A 81 -1.39 -12.19 -8.35
CA GLN A 81 -0.61 -12.54 -7.15
C GLN A 81 0.00 -11.31 -6.50
N PHE A 82 0.55 -10.41 -7.30
CA PHE A 82 1.08 -9.15 -6.84
C PHE A 82 0.04 -8.30 -6.10
N LEU A 83 -1.15 -8.13 -6.69
CA LEU A 83 -2.24 -7.38 -6.07
C LEU A 83 -2.77 -8.06 -4.80
N SER A 84 -2.75 -9.41 -4.69
CA SER A 84 -3.16 -10.09 -3.47
C SER A 84 -2.23 -9.78 -2.30
N HIS A 85 -0.92 -9.75 -2.51
CA HIS A 85 0.04 -9.37 -1.46
C HIS A 85 -0.20 -7.94 -0.94
N ILE A 86 -0.51 -6.98 -1.85
CA ILE A 86 -0.88 -5.63 -1.41
C ILE A 86 -2.19 -5.66 -0.60
N ARG A 87 -3.16 -6.50 -0.95
CA ARG A 87 -4.43 -6.59 -0.23
C ARG A 87 -4.28 -7.07 1.21
N GLU A 88 -3.29 -7.88 1.50
CA GLU A 88 -3.00 -8.41 2.83
C GLU A 88 -2.36 -7.37 3.76
N THR A 89 -1.71 -6.33 3.22
CA THR A 89 -1.10 -5.27 4.02
C THR A 89 -2.14 -4.31 4.60
N GLN A 90 -1.79 -3.63 5.70
CA GLN A 90 -2.66 -2.64 6.35
C GLN A 90 -2.49 -1.22 5.80
N ALA A 91 -1.30 -0.92 5.28
CA ALA A 91 -0.94 0.37 4.69
C ALA A 91 0.01 0.16 3.52
N ILE A 92 0.17 1.17 2.69
CA ILE A 92 1.02 1.14 1.50
C ILE A 92 2.09 2.23 1.63
N ILE A 93 3.33 1.87 1.31
CA ILE A 93 4.40 2.82 1.06
C ILE A 93 4.65 2.87 -0.45
N HIS A 94 4.35 4.01 -1.06
CA HIS A 94 4.56 4.24 -2.48
C HIS A 94 5.88 4.97 -2.68
N VAL A 95 6.90 4.26 -3.16
CA VAL A 95 8.20 4.83 -3.48
C VAL A 95 8.19 5.35 -4.91
N VAL A 96 8.55 6.63 -5.09
CA VAL A 96 8.58 7.33 -6.37
C VAL A 96 10.02 7.75 -6.67
N ARG A 97 10.48 7.53 -7.89
CA ARG A 97 11.80 7.93 -8.34
C ARG A 97 11.82 9.41 -8.69
N CYS A 98 12.63 10.18 -7.97
CA CYS A 98 12.84 11.62 -8.19
C CYS A 98 14.33 11.93 -8.46
N PHE A 99 15.14 10.94 -8.83
CA PHE A 99 16.55 11.10 -9.13
C PHE A 99 16.87 10.63 -10.55
N GLU A 100 17.87 11.27 -11.17
CA GLU A 100 18.39 10.86 -12.47
C GLU A 100 19.61 9.95 -12.28
N ASP A 101 19.63 8.82 -12.94
CA ASP A 101 20.79 7.93 -13.07
C ASP A 101 20.70 7.18 -14.40
N LYS A 102 21.69 7.41 -15.27
CA LYS A 102 21.75 6.81 -16.62
C LYS A 102 22.02 5.30 -16.58
N ASN A 103 22.53 4.78 -15.49
CA ASN A 103 22.82 3.35 -15.33
C ASN A 103 21.61 2.56 -14.86
N ILE A 104 20.55 3.23 -14.38
CA ILE A 104 19.32 2.61 -13.88
C ILE A 104 18.22 2.77 -14.90
N THR A 105 17.83 1.68 -15.55
CA THR A 105 16.75 1.67 -16.54
C THR A 105 15.43 2.12 -15.91
N HIS A 106 14.74 3.03 -16.56
CA HIS A 106 13.37 3.42 -16.21
C HIS A 106 12.35 2.79 -17.17
N VAL A 107 11.10 2.69 -16.74
CA VAL A 107 10.01 2.14 -17.57
C VAL A 107 9.64 3.08 -18.70
N HIS A 108 9.75 4.39 -18.46
CA HIS A 108 9.54 5.46 -19.43
C HIS A 108 10.88 6.07 -19.84
N GLU A 109 10.94 6.70 -21.03
CA GLU A 109 12.16 7.34 -21.53
C GLU A 109 12.58 8.53 -20.66
N GLU A 110 11.60 9.28 -20.15
CA GLU A 110 11.79 10.41 -19.25
C GLU A 110 11.33 10.07 -17.83
N ILE A 111 11.99 10.64 -16.82
CA ILE A 111 11.60 10.50 -15.41
C ILE A 111 10.62 11.63 -15.09
N ASP A 112 9.35 11.28 -14.96
CA ASP A 112 8.31 12.16 -14.46
C ASP A 112 7.65 11.51 -13.22
N PRO A 113 8.02 11.98 -12.02
CA PRO A 113 7.50 11.39 -10.77
C PRO A 113 5.97 11.44 -10.65
N ILE A 114 5.32 12.45 -11.23
CA ILE A 114 3.87 12.61 -11.18
C ILE A 114 3.20 11.59 -12.10
N VAL A 115 3.68 11.49 -13.34
CA VAL A 115 3.17 10.48 -14.29
C VAL A 115 3.40 9.06 -13.77
N ASP A 116 4.56 8.78 -13.17
CA ASP A 116 4.86 7.48 -12.57
C ASP A 116 3.89 7.13 -11.43
N LEU A 117 3.55 8.14 -10.61
CA LEU A 117 2.57 8.00 -9.53
C LEU A 117 1.18 7.67 -10.10
N GLU A 118 0.72 8.47 -11.07
CA GLU A 118 -0.59 8.31 -11.71
C GLU A 118 -0.74 6.94 -12.39
N VAL A 119 0.30 6.43 -13.03
CA VAL A 119 0.29 5.10 -13.65
C VAL A 119 0.03 4.02 -12.61
N VAL A 120 0.74 4.06 -11.48
CA VAL A 120 0.57 3.06 -10.42
C VAL A 120 -0.81 3.20 -9.77
N GLU A 121 -1.25 4.41 -9.44
CA GLU A 121 -2.57 4.63 -8.83
C GLU A 121 -3.71 4.19 -9.75
N THR A 122 -3.58 4.43 -11.05
CA THR A 122 -4.55 3.96 -12.05
C THR A 122 -4.66 2.44 -12.07
N GLU A 123 -3.54 1.71 -12.02
CA GLU A 123 -3.57 0.24 -11.99
C GLU A 123 -4.22 -0.30 -10.71
N LEU A 124 -3.93 0.31 -9.55
CA LEU A 124 -4.57 -0.05 -8.29
C LEU A 124 -6.07 0.25 -8.31
N LEU A 125 -6.44 1.37 -8.89
CA LEU A 125 -7.84 1.80 -9.02
C LEU A 125 -8.64 0.86 -9.93
N LEU A 126 -8.07 0.47 -11.08
CA LEU A 126 -8.69 -0.50 -12.00
C LEU A 126 -8.93 -1.85 -11.32
N ALA A 127 -7.96 -2.32 -10.53
CA ALA A 127 -8.10 -3.55 -9.77
C ALA A 127 -9.20 -3.48 -8.69
N ASP A 128 -9.41 -2.32 -8.10
CA ASP A 128 -10.47 -2.12 -7.11
C ASP A 128 -11.84 -1.96 -7.77
N ILE A 129 -11.94 -1.28 -8.92
CA ILE A 129 -13.19 -1.18 -9.71
C ILE A 129 -13.72 -2.58 -10.04
N GLU A 130 -12.84 -3.51 -10.42
CA GLU A 130 -13.23 -4.88 -10.71
C GLU A 130 -13.87 -5.57 -9.49
N ILE A 131 -13.33 -5.36 -8.29
CA ILE A 131 -13.90 -5.92 -7.05
C ILE A 131 -15.24 -5.28 -6.72
N VAL A 132 -15.33 -3.95 -6.82
CA VAL A 132 -16.55 -3.21 -6.55
C VAL A 132 -17.66 -3.67 -7.50
N SER A 133 -17.35 -3.81 -8.79
CA SER A 133 -18.31 -4.31 -9.79
C SER A 133 -18.79 -5.72 -9.48
N LYS A 134 -17.87 -6.66 -9.17
CA LYS A 134 -18.24 -8.03 -8.79
C LYS A 134 -19.09 -8.08 -7.52
N ALA A 135 -18.77 -7.26 -6.52
CA ALA A 135 -19.53 -7.18 -5.28
C ALA A 135 -20.94 -6.61 -5.54
N LYS A 136 -21.05 -5.58 -6.36
CA LYS A 136 -22.32 -4.99 -6.80
C LYS A 136 -23.19 -6.02 -7.49
N ASP A 137 -22.70 -6.72 -8.51
CA ASP A 137 -23.45 -7.74 -9.26
C ASP A 137 -23.97 -8.85 -8.35
N LYS A 138 -23.17 -9.26 -7.36
CA LYS A 138 -23.58 -10.25 -6.36
C LYS A 138 -24.71 -9.73 -5.49
N LEU A 139 -24.62 -8.50 -5.00
CA LEU A 139 -25.62 -7.88 -4.13
C LEU A 139 -26.91 -7.53 -4.87
N GLU A 140 -26.85 -7.14 -6.15
CA GLU A 140 -28.04 -6.90 -6.97
C GLU A 140 -28.95 -8.12 -7.07
N ARG A 141 -28.37 -9.34 -7.12
CA ARG A 141 -29.15 -10.58 -7.11
C ARG A 141 -29.90 -10.77 -5.80
N VAL A 142 -29.29 -10.40 -4.67
CA VAL A 142 -29.91 -10.45 -3.35
C VAL A 142 -30.96 -9.35 -3.20
N ALA A 143 -30.68 -8.15 -3.66
CA ALA A 143 -31.60 -7.01 -3.62
C ALA A 143 -32.91 -7.30 -4.39
N LYS A 144 -32.85 -8.03 -5.52
CA LYS A 144 -34.04 -8.47 -6.28
C LYS A 144 -34.99 -9.36 -5.47
N SER A 145 -34.54 -9.99 -4.39
CA SER A 145 -35.42 -10.75 -3.48
C SER A 145 -36.14 -9.88 -2.43
N GLY A 146 -35.96 -8.55 -2.48
CA GLY A 146 -36.60 -7.61 -1.57
C GLY A 146 -35.78 -7.26 -0.31
N ASP A 147 -34.53 -7.64 -0.25
CA ASP A 147 -33.62 -7.29 0.86
C ASP A 147 -33.24 -5.80 0.79
N LYS A 148 -33.79 -5.00 1.71
CA LYS A 148 -33.55 -3.56 1.80
C LYS A 148 -32.09 -3.21 2.07
N LYS A 149 -31.40 -4.01 2.90
CA LYS A 149 -29.99 -3.77 3.23
C LYS A 149 -29.11 -4.02 2.01
N ALA A 150 -29.40 -5.07 1.24
CA ALA A 150 -28.69 -5.32 0.00
C ALA A 150 -28.92 -4.19 -1.03
N SER A 151 -30.14 -3.66 -1.12
CA SER A 151 -30.46 -2.53 -2.01
C SER A 151 -29.65 -1.27 -1.64
N GLU A 152 -29.60 -0.92 -0.37
CA GLU A 152 -28.79 0.20 0.13
C GLU A 152 -27.29 0.01 -0.16
N GLN A 153 -26.77 -1.21 0.03
CA GLN A 153 -25.39 -1.53 -0.28
C GLN A 153 -25.07 -1.42 -1.78
N VAL A 154 -26.01 -1.80 -2.65
CA VAL A 154 -25.88 -1.65 -4.11
C VAL A 154 -25.77 -0.18 -4.49
N GLU A 155 -26.63 0.71 -3.96
CA GLU A 155 -26.56 2.15 -4.24
C GLU A 155 -25.22 2.76 -3.83
N ARG A 156 -24.70 2.33 -2.68
CA ARG A 156 -23.39 2.77 -2.18
C ARG A 156 -22.24 2.28 -3.07
N LEU A 157 -22.30 1.03 -3.55
CA LEU A 157 -21.28 0.50 -4.48
C LEU A 157 -21.38 1.18 -5.85
N GLN A 158 -22.56 1.50 -6.33
CA GLN A 158 -22.73 2.26 -7.58
C GLN A 158 -22.12 3.65 -7.49
N THR A 159 -22.30 4.33 -6.34
CA THR A 159 -21.69 5.64 -6.11
C THR A 159 -20.17 5.53 -6.09
N LEU A 160 -19.62 4.56 -5.35
CA LEU A 160 -18.18 4.32 -5.27
C LEU A 160 -17.61 3.99 -6.67
N GLU A 161 -18.21 3.06 -7.39
CA GLU A 161 -17.78 2.67 -8.74
C GLU A 161 -17.76 3.85 -9.71
N LYS A 162 -18.79 4.71 -9.63
CA LYS A 162 -18.86 5.93 -10.44
C LYS A 162 -17.71 6.90 -10.13
N GLU A 163 -17.44 7.17 -8.85
CA GLU A 163 -16.34 8.04 -8.45
C GLU A 163 -14.99 7.47 -8.85
N MET A 164 -14.78 6.17 -8.62
CA MET A 164 -13.55 5.48 -9.03
C MET A 164 -13.35 5.50 -10.55
N SER A 165 -14.41 5.36 -11.33
CA SER A 165 -14.35 5.46 -12.79
C SER A 165 -14.00 6.88 -13.30
N GLN A 166 -14.11 7.88 -12.45
CA GLN A 166 -13.68 9.26 -12.70
C GLN A 166 -12.24 9.53 -12.20
N GLY A 167 -11.55 8.50 -11.72
CA GLY A 167 -10.17 8.61 -11.22
C GLY A 167 -10.06 8.93 -9.73
N VAL A 168 -11.17 8.96 -8.98
CA VAL A 168 -11.15 9.21 -7.53
C VAL A 168 -10.71 7.94 -6.82
N LEU A 169 -9.63 8.02 -6.04
CA LEU A 169 -9.14 6.89 -5.25
C LEU A 169 -10.12 6.56 -4.12
N GLY A 170 -10.21 5.28 -3.75
CA GLY A 170 -11.16 4.84 -2.73
C GLY A 170 -11.05 5.62 -1.41
N ARG A 171 -9.83 6.03 -0.99
CA ARG A 171 -9.60 6.84 0.22
C ARG A 171 -10.12 8.28 0.11
N ASP A 172 -10.26 8.81 -1.11
CA ASP A 172 -10.72 10.16 -1.40
C ASP A 172 -12.20 10.21 -1.82
N SER A 173 -12.83 9.04 -1.96
CA SER A 173 -14.24 8.89 -2.28
C SER A 173 -15.15 9.43 -1.18
N SER A 174 -16.29 9.94 -1.56
CA SER A 174 -17.38 10.32 -0.63
C SER A 174 -17.85 9.12 0.23
N MET A 175 -17.58 7.90 -0.23
CA MET A 175 -17.88 6.65 0.46
C MET A 175 -16.74 6.17 1.37
N SER A 176 -15.64 6.90 1.48
CA SER A 176 -14.44 6.52 2.25
C SER A 176 -14.62 6.54 3.76
N MET A 177 -15.83 6.34 4.26
CA MET A 177 -16.10 6.21 5.68
C MET A 177 -15.31 5.03 6.26
N ASN A 178 -14.06 5.28 6.66
CA ASN A 178 -13.08 4.32 7.21
C ASN A 178 -13.58 3.43 8.37
N LYS A 179 -14.81 3.64 8.83
CA LYS A 179 -15.43 2.90 9.95
C LYS A 179 -16.48 1.87 9.50
N ASP A 180 -16.88 1.89 8.22
CA ASP A 180 -17.90 0.97 7.75
C ASP A 180 -17.30 -0.42 7.49
N LYS A 181 -17.77 -1.41 8.27
CA LYS A 181 -17.34 -2.80 8.13
C LYS A 181 -17.54 -3.32 6.70
N PHE A 182 -18.62 -2.94 6.04
CA PHE A 182 -18.94 -3.39 4.69
C PHE A 182 -17.82 -3.06 3.69
N PHE A 183 -17.33 -1.81 3.68
CA PHE A 183 -16.23 -1.42 2.78
C PHE A 183 -14.88 -2.01 3.21
N ARG A 184 -14.64 -2.20 4.51
CA ARG A 184 -13.43 -2.88 4.98
C ARG A 184 -13.35 -4.33 4.51
N ASP A 185 -14.48 -5.02 4.49
CA ASP A 185 -14.56 -6.43 4.07
C ASP A 185 -14.31 -6.60 2.55
N LEU A 186 -14.34 -5.52 1.76
CA LEU A 186 -13.96 -5.54 0.34
C LEU A 186 -12.44 -5.52 0.12
N HIS A 187 -11.67 -5.18 1.13
CA HIS A 187 -10.19 -5.10 1.07
C HIS A 187 -9.67 -4.28 -0.13
N LEU A 188 -10.32 -3.14 -0.42
CA LEU A 188 -9.92 -2.27 -1.52
C LEU A 188 -8.55 -1.66 -1.25
N ILE A 189 -7.66 -1.76 -2.24
CA ILE A 189 -6.27 -1.30 -2.13
C ILE A 189 -6.22 0.22 -2.00
N THR A 190 -7.00 0.92 -2.83
CA THR A 190 -7.01 2.39 -2.87
C THR A 190 -7.69 3.03 -1.66
N MET A 191 -8.37 2.25 -0.81
CA MET A 191 -8.90 2.71 0.49
C MET A 191 -7.88 2.66 1.63
N LYS A 192 -6.75 1.99 1.44
CA LYS A 192 -5.71 1.88 2.47
C LYS A 192 -4.99 3.21 2.69
N PRO A 193 -4.49 3.46 3.91
CA PRO A 193 -3.54 4.54 4.14
C PRO A 193 -2.33 4.39 3.23
N CYS A 194 -1.90 5.49 2.62
CA CYS A 194 -0.74 5.52 1.73
C CYS A 194 0.25 6.59 2.17
N LEU A 195 1.51 6.20 2.31
CA LEU A 195 2.65 7.09 2.50
C LEU A 195 3.43 7.17 1.18
N TYR A 196 3.72 8.38 0.72
CA TYR A 196 4.54 8.61 -0.47
C TYR A 196 5.97 8.93 -0.06
N ILE A 197 6.95 8.24 -0.66
CA ILE A 197 8.37 8.48 -0.46
C ILE A 197 8.97 8.91 -1.80
N ALA A 198 9.38 10.17 -1.89
CA ALA A 198 10.19 10.69 -2.98
C ALA A 198 11.64 10.23 -2.80
N ASN A 199 12.09 9.30 -3.63
CA ASN A 199 13.49 8.85 -3.63
C ASN A 199 14.32 9.82 -4.48
N ILE A 200 15.10 10.67 -3.81
CA ILE A 200 15.90 11.73 -4.39
C ILE A 200 17.38 11.36 -4.44
N GLY A 201 18.16 11.98 -5.30
CA GLY A 201 19.61 11.81 -5.34
C GLY A 201 20.32 12.57 -4.21
N GLU A 202 21.51 12.12 -3.82
CA GLU A 202 22.31 12.75 -2.78
C GLU A 202 22.53 14.25 -2.97
N PRO A 203 22.82 14.76 -4.19
CA PRO A 203 22.94 16.21 -4.43
C PRO A 203 21.67 17.01 -4.13
N GLN A 204 20.50 16.41 -4.26
CA GLN A 204 19.19 17.06 -4.03
C GLN A 204 18.88 17.21 -2.53
N ILE A 205 19.54 16.44 -1.65
CA ILE A 205 19.39 16.59 -0.20
C ILE A 205 19.89 17.96 0.26
N SER A 206 20.98 18.45 -0.36
CA SER A 206 21.60 19.74 -0.01
C SER A 206 20.91 20.94 -0.66
N ASN A 207 20.10 20.72 -1.68
CA ASN A 207 19.38 21.77 -2.40
C ASN A 207 17.97 21.28 -2.81
N PRO A 208 17.03 21.23 -1.89
CA PRO A 208 15.67 20.77 -2.16
C PRO A 208 14.88 21.84 -2.93
N LEU A 209 15.19 22.04 -4.21
CA LEU A 209 14.33 22.73 -5.16
C LEU A 209 13.44 21.66 -5.82
N LEU A 210 12.47 21.19 -5.05
CA LEU A 210 11.32 20.44 -5.53
C LEU A 210 10.06 21.18 -5.14
#